data_80cbb3ff094d612dd19fb4099fda54ac
#
_entry.id   80cbb3ff094d612dd19fb4099fda54ac
#
_cell.length_a   1.000
_cell.length_b   1.000
_cell.length_c   1.000
_cell.angle_alpha   90.00
_cell.angle_beta   90.00
_cell.angle_gamma   90.00
#
_symmetry.space_group_name_H-M   'P 1'
#
loop_
_entity.id
_entity.type
_entity.pdbx_description
1 polymer ?
#
loop_
_entity_poly.entity_id
_entity_poly.type
_entity_poly.pdbx_seq_one_letter_code
_entity_poly.pdbx_strand_id
1 'polypeptide(L)'
;MIMVLKYRTIIDRYARPANVAPVSLSDPILQELDWIMEDLELFRLVRCDLAQHYKRSKLGRHPVPIEVTLRLMVLRRRKQWSYRQVEQEVRDRSSYRGWVRVYDQSVPDHSTLNDLESLIRVQTQHRINERLLVLAQSKNLTHGYKLRLDASVTETNIRYPTDSGLLLDGVRILSRWLECSAPLLSKKLLNCGVCRNRVRSARRRARLIGQWSHSTPKQERHRQVKKAAITQRYAELIEIASASLEQASQAAEQLSGQKNNETAHALVLQINELQPLIQRVINQATRRVLKGESVPALEKVASLWEPHTQIIRRGKPQPHETEFGHKVNYAEVEHGLISDWQVVALGNPPDANMLSPMLRQHGKHFGHAPRVRAGDRGLFSPENESLARHLGVEEIAIPQTGERSPERMAYEKQPWFKQAQCFRNGIEGRKVVLLSEPLVS
;
A
#
# COMPACT_ATOMS: atom_id res chain seq x y z
N MET A 1 -10.21 28.32 -24.78
CA MET A 1 -8.76 28.42 -24.49
C MET A 1 -8.38 29.60 -23.58
N ILE A 2 -8.96 30.79 -23.76
CA ILE A 2 -8.64 32.00 -22.95
C ILE A 2 -9.12 31.92 -21.50
N MET A 3 -10.23 31.21 -21.20
CA MET A 3 -10.75 31.04 -19.82
C MET A 3 -9.88 30.12 -18.94
N VAL A 4 -9.16 29.16 -19.52
CA VAL A 4 -8.26 28.23 -18.82
C VAL A 4 -7.04 28.97 -18.25
N LEU A 5 -6.57 30.02 -18.92
CA LEU A 5 -5.41 30.79 -18.50
C LEU A 5 -5.62 31.66 -17.25
N LYS A 6 -6.88 32.06 -16.96
CA LYS A 6 -7.21 32.95 -15.83
C LYS A 6 -7.05 32.32 -14.44
N TYR A 7 -7.01 31.00 -14.34
CA TYR A 7 -6.97 30.26 -13.04
C TYR A 7 -5.64 29.60 -12.73
N ARG A 8 -4.66 29.66 -13.65
CA ARG A 8 -3.34 29.07 -13.44
C ARG A 8 -2.32 30.17 -13.09
N THR A 9 -1.78 30.08 -11.87
CA THR A 9 -0.73 30.99 -11.39
C THR A 9 0.66 30.47 -11.78
N ILE A 10 1.72 31.25 -11.49
CA ILE A 10 3.14 30.82 -11.70
C ILE A 10 3.45 29.53 -10.96
N ILE A 11 2.80 29.24 -9.83
CA ILE A 11 2.94 27.99 -9.08
C ILE A 11 2.40 26.79 -9.85
N ASP A 12 1.46 27.03 -10.76
CA ASP A 12 0.73 25.98 -11.45
C ASP A 12 1.45 25.47 -12.71
N ARG A 13 2.26 26.30 -13.37
CA ARG A 13 2.94 25.94 -14.62
C ARG A 13 4.21 26.73 -14.87
N TYR A 14 5.12 26.18 -15.68
CA TYR A 14 6.18 26.98 -16.30
C TYR A 14 5.65 27.78 -17.47
N ALA A 15 6.20 28.98 -17.67
CA ALA A 15 5.94 29.74 -18.87
C ALA A 15 6.46 28.98 -20.10
N ARG A 16 5.62 28.85 -21.14
CA ARG A 16 6.07 28.26 -22.40
C ARG A 16 6.99 29.26 -23.09
N PRO A 17 8.22 28.89 -23.46
CA PRO A 17 9.09 29.75 -24.26
C PRO A 17 8.42 30.05 -25.60
N ALA A 18 8.53 31.31 -26.07
CA ALA A 18 7.88 31.76 -27.29
C ALA A 18 8.28 30.94 -28.54
N ASN A 19 9.48 30.37 -28.51
CA ASN A 19 10.09 29.66 -29.66
C ASN A 19 9.96 28.14 -29.62
N VAL A 20 9.24 27.55 -28.63
CA VAL A 20 9.07 26.10 -28.60
C VAL A 20 7.87 25.70 -29.44
N ALA A 21 8.14 25.06 -30.58
CA ALA A 21 7.11 24.44 -31.41
C ALA A 21 6.35 23.36 -30.60
N PRO A 22 5.05 23.14 -30.90
CA PRO A 22 4.33 22.01 -30.31
C PRO A 22 5.06 20.73 -30.74
N VAL A 23 5.57 19.99 -29.75
CA VAL A 23 6.22 18.70 -29.98
C VAL A 23 5.14 17.72 -30.43
N SER A 24 5.29 17.18 -31.65
CA SER A 24 4.43 16.12 -32.14
C SER A 24 4.65 14.89 -31.26
N LEU A 25 3.61 14.49 -30.52
CA LEU A 25 3.62 13.25 -29.76
C LEU A 25 3.40 12.08 -30.71
N SER A 26 4.36 11.20 -30.81
CA SER A 26 4.24 9.95 -31.57
C SER A 26 3.43 8.87 -30.84
N ASP A 27 3.19 9.04 -29.53
CA ASP A 27 2.41 8.11 -28.71
C ASP A 27 0.94 8.55 -28.65
N PRO A 28 0.00 7.82 -29.33
CA PRO A 28 -1.42 8.19 -29.38
C PRO A 28 -2.06 8.24 -27.99
N ILE A 29 -1.61 7.39 -27.06
CA ILE A 29 -2.15 7.36 -25.71
C ILE A 29 -1.77 8.63 -24.94
N LEU A 30 -0.57 9.15 -25.14
CA LEU A 30 -0.18 10.43 -24.53
C LEU A 30 -0.99 11.60 -25.08
N GLN A 31 -1.42 11.54 -26.35
CA GLN A 31 -2.32 12.54 -26.93
C GLN A 31 -3.69 12.52 -26.23
N GLU A 32 -4.27 11.33 -26.04
CA GLU A 32 -5.54 11.17 -25.33
C GLU A 32 -5.43 11.58 -23.85
N LEU A 33 -4.32 11.23 -23.18
CA LEU A 33 -4.05 11.66 -21.81
C LEU A 33 -3.88 13.18 -21.71
N ASP A 34 -3.37 13.85 -22.74
CA ASP A 34 -3.23 15.30 -22.73
C ASP A 34 -4.60 16.00 -22.61
N TRP A 35 -5.63 15.46 -23.30
CA TRP A 35 -6.99 15.94 -23.15
C TRP A 35 -7.51 15.81 -21.72
N ILE A 36 -7.26 14.66 -21.06
CA ILE A 36 -7.65 14.46 -19.65
C ILE A 36 -6.91 15.44 -18.72
N MET A 37 -5.62 15.69 -19.01
CA MET A 37 -4.78 16.63 -18.25
C MET A 37 -5.20 18.11 -18.40
N GLU A 38 -6.05 18.45 -19.36
CA GLU A 38 -6.64 19.80 -19.47
C GLU A 38 -7.88 19.99 -18.58
N ASP A 39 -8.40 18.92 -17.95
CA ASP A 39 -9.55 19.03 -17.06
C ASP A 39 -9.22 19.86 -15.81
N LEU A 40 -9.93 20.95 -15.65
CA LEU A 40 -9.68 21.92 -14.56
C LEU A 40 -10.00 21.35 -13.17
N GLU A 41 -10.95 20.43 -13.09
CA GLU A 41 -11.34 19.86 -11.80
C GLU A 41 -10.28 18.88 -11.30
N LEU A 42 -9.74 18.01 -12.17
CA LEU A 42 -8.60 17.15 -11.82
C LEU A 42 -7.42 17.97 -11.30
N PHE A 43 -7.13 19.05 -12.01
CA PHE A 43 -6.06 19.96 -11.63
C PHE A 43 -6.31 20.60 -10.25
N ARG A 44 -7.54 21.06 -9.96
CA ARG A 44 -7.90 21.65 -8.67
C ARG A 44 -7.75 20.67 -7.52
N LEU A 45 -8.17 19.42 -7.71
CA LEU A 45 -8.06 18.37 -6.69
C LEU A 45 -6.61 18.18 -6.25
N VAL A 46 -5.71 17.99 -7.20
CA VAL A 46 -4.28 17.82 -6.93
C VAL A 46 -3.66 19.09 -6.36
N ARG A 47 -4.06 20.26 -6.88
CA ARG A 47 -3.58 21.55 -6.40
C ARG A 47 -3.89 21.78 -4.92
N CYS A 48 -5.05 21.34 -4.43
CA CYS A 48 -5.43 21.50 -3.02
C CYS A 48 -4.43 20.82 -2.07
N ASP A 49 -3.91 19.66 -2.44
CA ASP A 49 -2.94 18.94 -1.62
C ASP A 49 -1.53 19.51 -1.77
N LEU A 50 -1.04 19.68 -2.98
CA LEU A 50 0.32 20.14 -3.25
C LEU A 50 0.55 21.60 -2.82
N ALA A 51 -0.45 22.48 -2.98
CA ALA A 51 -0.30 23.89 -2.59
C ALA A 51 -0.10 24.10 -1.09
N GLN A 52 -0.54 23.16 -0.24
CA GLN A 52 -0.30 23.23 1.20
C GLN A 52 1.19 23.11 1.54
N HIS A 53 1.93 22.32 0.77
CA HIS A 53 3.37 22.17 0.92
C HIS A 53 4.12 23.49 0.62
N TYR A 54 3.61 24.31 -0.29
CA TYR A 54 4.25 25.55 -0.76
C TYR A 54 3.83 26.81 -0.01
N LYS A 55 3.03 26.73 1.04
CA LYS A 55 2.57 27.91 1.83
C LYS A 55 3.70 28.79 2.37
N ARG A 56 4.92 28.26 2.49
CA ARG A 56 6.12 28.98 3.00
C ARG A 56 7.10 29.41 1.89
N SER A 57 6.72 29.29 0.62
CA SER A 57 7.65 29.40 -0.53
C SER A 57 8.04 30.84 -0.96
N LYS A 58 7.80 31.85 -0.14
CA LYS A 58 8.29 33.21 -0.45
C LYS A 58 9.80 33.36 -0.35
N LEU A 59 10.49 32.41 0.29
CA LEU A 59 11.94 32.39 0.47
C LEU A 59 12.46 31.01 0.04
N GLY A 60 13.33 30.93 -0.96
CA GLY A 60 13.98 29.71 -1.38
C GLY A 60 13.82 29.38 -2.87
N ARG A 61 14.09 28.10 -3.24
CA ARG A 61 13.98 27.57 -4.60
C ARG A 61 12.51 27.61 -5.05
N HIS A 62 12.29 28.00 -6.31
CA HIS A 62 10.96 27.99 -6.92
C HIS A 62 10.32 26.59 -6.83
N PRO A 63 9.03 26.51 -6.44
CA PRO A 63 8.32 25.23 -6.38
C PRO A 63 8.20 24.60 -7.77
N VAL A 64 8.16 23.26 -7.79
CA VAL A 64 7.82 22.52 -9.01
C VAL A 64 6.36 22.82 -9.36
N PRO A 65 6.04 23.23 -10.58
CA PRO A 65 4.66 23.49 -10.99
C PRO A 65 3.78 22.25 -10.81
N ILE A 66 2.57 22.47 -10.33
CA ILE A 66 1.61 21.39 -10.05
C ILE A 66 1.28 20.61 -11.32
N GLU A 67 1.15 21.29 -12.45
CA GLU A 67 0.92 20.65 -13.74
C GLU A 67 2.07 19.70 -14.13
N VAL A 68 3.32 20.14 -13.94
CA VAL A 68 4.52 19.31 -14.22
C VAL A 68 4.52 18.09 -13.32
N THR A 69 4.24 18.27 -12.02
CA THR A 69 4.17 17.16 -11.05
C THR A 69 3.12 16.15 -11.47
N LEU A 70 1.89 16.57 -11.74
CA LEU A 70 0.80 15.67 -12.13
C LEU A 70 1.12 14.91 -13.42
N ARG A 71 1.66 15.59 -14.42
CA ARG A 71 2.05 14.96 -15.69
C ARG A 71 3.19 13.96 -15.54
N LEU A 72 4.19 14.25 -14.71
CA LEU A 72 5.27 13.30 -14.38
C LEU A 72 4.72 12.04 -13.69
N MET A 73 3.80 12.20 -12.74
CA MET A 73 3.16 11.07 -12.06
C MET A 73 2.37 10.19 -13.04
N VAL A 74 1.57 10.80 -13.90
CA VAL A 74 0.80 10.07 -14.93
C VAL A 74 1.73 9.34 -15.90
N LEU A 75 2.78 10.01 -16.38
CA LEU A 75 3.77 9.41 -17.29
C LEU A 75 4.49 8.24 -16.64
N ARG A 76 4.93 8.40 -15.38
CA ARG A 76 5.58 7.36 -14.60
C ARG A 76 4.70 6.10 -14.50
N ARG A 77 3.46 6.27 -14.07
CA ARG A 77 2.49 5.18 -13.94
C ARG A 77 2.16 4.53 -15.28
N ARG A 78 1.94 5.33 -16.32
CA ARG A 78 1.63 4.82 -17.66
C ARG A 78 2.74 3.95 -18.25
N LYS A 79 4.01 4.34 -18.02
CA LYS A 79 5.18 3.62 -18.52
C LYS A 79 5.73 2.59 -17.53
N GLN A 80 5.17 2.49 -16.33
CA GLN A 80 5.64 1.64 -15.23
C GLN A 80 7.12 1.89 -14.88
N TRP A 81 7.54 3.15 -14.93
CA TRP A 81 8.89 3.55 -14.60
C TRP A 81 9.08 3.82 -13.12
N SER A 82 10.27 3.55 -12.61
CA SER A 82 10.70 4.07 -11.31
C SER A 82 10.85 5.59 -11.35
N TYR A 83 10.87 6.25 -10.20
CA TYR A 83 11.09 7.69 -10.12
C TYR A 83 12.40 8.14 -10.81
N ARG A 84 13.47 7.34 -10.72
CA ARG A 84 14.74 7.62 -11.41
C ARG A 84 14.62 7.48 -12.92
N GLN A 85 13.89 6.48 -13.38
CA GLN A 85 13.68 6.29 -14.81
C GLN A 85 12.85 7.41 -15.43
N VAL A 86 11.75 7.88 -14.79
CA VAL A 86 10.97 8.98 -15.33
C VAL A 86 11.78 10.27 -15.37
N GLU A 87 12.59 10.56 -14.34
CA GLU A 87 13.53 11.70 -14.36
C GLU A 87 14.48 11.63 -15.55
N GLN A 88 15.14 10.49 -15.76
CA GLN A 88 16.10 10.28 -16.83
C GLN A 88 15.43 10.37 -18.22
N GLU A 89 14.33 9.64 -18.44
CA GLU A 89 13.65 9.59 -19.73
C GLU A 89 13.08 10.96 -20.14
N VAL A 90 12.56 11.73 -19.17
CA VAL A 90 12.10 13.10 -19.45
C VAL A 90 13.26 14.05 -19.65
N ARG A 91 14.42 13.85 -19.03
CA ARG A 91 15.63 14.63 -19.26
C ARG A 91 16.15 14.44 -20.68
N ASP A 92 16.16 13.19 -21.16
CA ASP A 92 16.82 12.79 -22.40
C ASP A 92 15.93 12.98 -23.66
N ARG A 93 14.60 13.01 -23.50
CA ARG A 93 13.65 13.03 -24.64
C ARG A 93 12.83 14.31 -24.72
N SER A 94 13.00 15.06 -25.80
CA SER A 94 12.26 16.31 -26.04
C SER A 94 10.74 16.11 -26.10
N SER A 95 10.26 14.96 -26.62
CA SER A 95 8.83 14.62 -26.66
C SER A 95 8.20 14.53 -25.26
N TYR A 96 8.88 13.87 -24.33
CA TYR A 96 8.38 13.80 -22.95
C TYR A 96 8.52 15.14 -22.22
N ARG A 97 9.60 15.89 -22.46
CA ARG A 97 9.74 17.26 -21.94
C ARG A 97 8.58 18.15 -22.37
N GLY A 98 8.21 18.09 -23.64
CA GLY A 98 7.07 18.83 -24.19
C GLY A 98 5.74 18.40 -23.58
N TRP A 99 5.50 17.09 -23.46
CA TRP A 99 4.26 16.57 -22.88
C TRP A 99 4.14 16.89 -21.38
N VAL A 100 5.24 16.76 -20.63
CA VAL A 100 5.29 17.10 -19.20
C VAL A 100 5.24 18.62 -18.97
N ARG A 101 5.50 19.42 -20.03
CA ARG A 101 5.55 20.89 -19.97
C ARG A 101 6.68 21.45 -19.10
N VAL A 102 7.78 20.70 -19.00
CA VAL A 102 9.03 21.18 -18.39
C VAL A 102 9.77 22.14 -19.31
N TYR A 103 9.65 21.95 -20.62
CA TYR A 103 10.30 22.73 -21.70
C TYR A 103 11.84 22.77 -21.52
N ASP A 104 12.41 23.96 -21.34
CA ASP A 104 13.83 24.24 -21.11
C ASP A 104 14.25 24.21 -19.63
N GLN A 105 13.28 24.11 -18.71
CA GLN A 105 13.55 24.07 -17.29
C GLN A 105 14.17 22.75 -16.85
N SER A 106 14.79 22.74 -15.67
CA SER A 106 15.31 21.51 -15.07
C SER A 106 14.19 20.52 -14.73
N VAL A 107 14.39 19.25 -15.04
CA VAL A 107 13.46 18.19 -14.65
C VAL A 107 13.57 18.00 -13.12
N PRO A 108 12.45 17.92 -12.40
CA PRO A 108 12.47 17.59 -10.97
C PRO A 108 13.18 16.27 -10.74
N ASP A 109 14.00 16.21 -9.69
CA ASP A 109 14.68 14.97 -9.32
C ASP A 109 13.72 13.93 -8.74
N HIS A 110 14.13 12.67 -8.76
CA HIS A 110 13.34 11.54 -8.34
C HIS A 110 12.89 11.61 -6.89
N SER A 111 13.69 12.19 -5.98
CA SER A 111 13.31 12.34 -4.56
C SER A 111 12.21 13.39 -4.40
N THR A 112 12.37 14.55 -5.06
CA THR A 112 11.32 15.58 -5.06
C THR A 112 10.00 15.05 -5.63
N LEU A 113 10.05 14.27 -6.70
CA LEU A 113 8.82 13.69 -7.29
C LEU A 113 8.15 12.70 -6.33
N ASN A 114 8.93 11.83 -5.67
CA ASN A 114 8.43 10.92 -4.66
C ASN A 114 7.77 11.66 -3.48
N ASP A 115 8.44 12.70 -2.97
CA ASP A 115 7.92 13.50 -1.86
C ASP A 115 6.60 14.19 -2.24
N LEU A 116 6.51 14.78 -3.43
CA LEU A 116 5.29 15.43 -3.91
C LEU A 116 4.15 14.44 -4.15
N GLU A 117 4.42 13.24 -4.68
CA GLU A 117 3.42 12.20 -4.87
C GLU A 117 2.85 11.72 -3.53
N SER A 118 3.70 11.59 -2.49
CA SER A 118 3.29 11.19 -1.14
C SER A 118 2.35 12.19 -0.44
N LEU A 119 2.33 13.45 -0.88
CA LEU A 119 1.43 14.48 -0.36
C LEU A 119 -0.02 14.35 -0.85
N ILE A 120 -0.26 13.55 -1.91
CA ILE A 120 -1.62 13.37 -2.45
C ILE A 120 -2.39 12.41 -1.55
N ARG A 121 -3.40 12.96 -0.87
CA ARG A 121 -4.22 12.23 0.10
C ARG A 121 -5.10 11.18 -0.58
N VAL A 122 -5.42 10.11 0.14
CA VAL A 122 -6.32 9.03 -0.32
C VAL A 122 -7.69 9.59 -0.76
N GLN A 123 -8.23 10.57 -0.02
CA GLN A 123 -9.49 11.22 -0.38
C GLN A 123 -9.40 11.95 -1.73
N THR A 124 -8.25 12.55 -2.03
CA THR A 124 -8.02 13.21 -3.33
C THR A 124 -7.92 12.17 -4.45
N GLN A 125 -7.30 11.02 -4.21
CA GLN A 125 -7.25 9.91 -5.17
C GLN A 125 -8.67 9.39 -5.48
N HIS A 126 -9.54 9.22 -4.49
CA HIS A 126 -10.95 8.85 -4.71
C HIS A 126 -11.69 9.90 -5.56
N ARG A 127 -11.54 11.19 -5.25
CA ARG A 127 -12.14 12.27 -6.04
C ARG A 127 -11.62 12.34 -7.47
N ILE A 128 -10.33 12.07 -7.68
CA ILE A 128 -9.76 11.94 -9.03
C ILE A 128 -10.46 10.81 -9.78
N ASN A 129 -10.62 9.64 -9.16
CA ASN A 129 -11.33 8.51 -9.77
C ASN A 129 -12.79 8.87 -10.10
N GLU A 130 -13.52 9.49 -9.19
CA GLU A 130 -14.88 9.98 -9.43
C GLU A 130 -14.93 10.94 -10.63
N ARG A 131 -13.98 11.88 -10.73
CA ARG A 131 -13.91 12.79 -11.87
C ARG A 131 -13.62 12.07 -13.18
N LEU A 132 -12.72 11.07 -13.17
CA LEU A 132 -12.43 10.25 -14.36
C LEU A 132 -13.66 9.46 -14.81
N LEU A 133 -14.48 8.95 -13.89
CA LEU A 133 -15.76 8.29 -14.22
C LEU A 133 -16.73 9.26 -14.89
N VAL A 134 -16.88 10.49 -14.38
CA VAL A 134 -17.71 11.53 -15.00
C VAL A 134 -17.24 11.84 -16.42
N LEU A 135 -15.91 11.94 -16.64
CA LEU A 135 -15.35 12.14 -17.96
C LEU A 135 -15.61 10.95 -18.89
N ALA A 136 -15.49 9.72 -18.39
CA ALA A 136 -15.79 8.50 -19.14
C ALA A 136 -17.27 8.42 -19.54
N GLN A 137 -18.18 8.77 -18.62
CA GLN A 137 -19.62 8.85 -18.91
C GLN A 137 -19.93 9.91 -19.98
N SER A 138 -19.32 11.09 -19.90
CA SER A 138 -19.51 12.16 -20.89
C SER A 138 -19.06 11.79 -22.30
N LYS A 139 -18.15 10.80 -22.41
CA LYS A 139 -17.66 10.22 -23.66
C LYS A 139 -18.37 8.92 -24.07
N ASN A 140 -19.44 8.54 -23.36
CA ASN A 140 -20.16 7.27 -23.56
C ASN A 140 -19.26 6.01 -23.47
N LEU A 141 -18.17 6.08 -22.70
CA LEU A 141 -17.27 4.94 -22.47
C LEU A 141 -17.84 3.95 -21.45
N THR A 142 -18.68 4.41 -20.54
CA THR A 142 -19.37 3.56 -19.57
C THR A 142 -20.69 4.15 -19.16
N HIS A 143 -21.66 3.28 -18.88
CA HIS A 143 -22.95 3.63 -18.31
C HIS A 143 -23.18 2.96 -16.95
N GLY A 144 -22.29 2.13 -16.50
CA GLY A 144 -22.42 1.40 -15.23
C GLY A 144 -23.45 0.28 -15.26
N TYR A 145 -23.81 -0.24 -16.44
CA TYR A 145 -24.76 -1.35 -16.54
C TYR A 145 -24.19 -2.70 -16.12
N LYS A 146 -22.87 -2.86 -16.19
CA LYS A 146 -22.18 -4.08 -15.75
C LYS A 146 -21.23 -3.74 -14.63
N LEU A 147 -21.31 -4.51 -13.56
CA LEU A 147 -20.43 -4.38 -12.40
C LEU A 147 -19.80 -5.73 -12.07
N ARG A 148 -18.51 -5.78 -11.91
CA ARG A 148 -17.81 -6.90 -11.31
C ARG A 148 -17.05 -6.47 -10.08
N LEU A 149 -17.09 -7.34 -9.07
CA LEU A 149 -16.38 -7.11 -7.81
C LEU A 149 -15.34 -8.20 -7.62
N ASP A 150 -14.19 -7.80 -7.13
CA ASP A 150 -13.12 -8.72 -6.79
C ASP A 150 -12.25 -8.14 -5.67
N ALA A 151 -11.51 -9.01 -4.99
CA ALA A 151 -10.56 -8.64 -3.96
C ALA A 151 -9.17 -9.13 -4.33
N SER A 152 -8.17 -8.30 -4.10
CA SER A 152 -6.78 -8.67 -4.27
C SER A 152 -5.95 -8.25 -3.06
N VAL A 153 -4.74 -8.79 -2.93
CA VAL A 153 -3.78 -8.35 -1.93
C VAL A 153 -2.71 -7.53 -2.64
N THR A 154 -2.55 -6.29 -2.19
CA THR A 154 -1.40 -5.47 -2.54
C THR A 154 -0.30 -5.82 -1.55
N GLU A 155 0.75 -6.47 -2.04
CA GLU A 155 1.87 -6.91 -1.21
C GLU A 155 2.69 -5.71 -0.72
N THR A 156 3.06 -5.74 0.56
CA THR A 156 4.01 -4.81 1.14
C THR A 156 5.42 -5.30 0.83
N ASN A 157 6.33 -4.39 0.50
CA ASN A 157 7.73 -4.73 0.20
C ASN A 157 8.50 -5.09 1.49
N ILE A 158 8.20 -6.25 2.05
CA ILE A 158 8.86 -6.77 3.24
C ILE A 158 9.55 -8.09 2.95
N ARG A 159 10.61 -8.37 3.69
CA ARG A 159 11.20 -9.71 3.72
C ARG A 159 10.24 -10.67 4.42
N TYR A 160 10.17 -11.93 3.96
CA TYR A 160 9.36 -12.97 4.62
C TYR A 160 9.61 -12.97 6.15
N PRO A 161 8.60 -12.72 6.96
CA PRO A 161 8.75 -12.52 8.40
C PRO A 161 9.04 -13.83 9.13
N THR A 162 10.13 -13.84 9.89
CA THR A 162 10.45 -14.91 10.84
C THR A 162 10.62 -14.29 12.21
N ASP A 163 10.21 -14.99 13.29
CA ASP A 163 10.35 -14.45 14.65
C ASP A 163 11.81 -14.11 14.98
N SER A 164 12.77 -14.94 14.52
CA SER A 164 14.20 -14.65 14.71
C SER A 164 14.69 -13.43 13.94
N GLY A 165 14.14 -13.20 12.74
CA GLY A 165 14.43 -12.01 11.93
C GLY A 165 13.89 -10.74 12.58
N LEU A 166 12.64 -10.77 13.04
CA LEU A 166 11.99 -9.63 13.70
C LEU A 166 12.68 -9.27 15.03
N LEU A 167 13.06 -10.26 15.84
CA LEU A 167 13.83 -10.04 17.07
C LEU A 167 15.19 -9.38 16.76
N LEU A 168 15.91 -9.86 15.73
CA LEU A 168 17.16 -9.26 15.30
C LEU A 168 16.97 -7.82 14.81
N ASP A 169 15.92 -7.57 14.05
CA ASP A 169 15.64 -6.21 13.55
C ASP A 169 15.27 -5.27 14.71
N GLY A 170 14.52 -5.75 15.71
CA GLY A 170 14.28 -5.02 16.95
C GLY A 170 15.57 -4.62 17.68
N VAL A 171 16.50 -5.57 17.86
CA VAL A 171 17.80 -5.29 18.48
C VAL A 171 18.62 -4.29 17.66
N ARG A 172 18.58 -4.35 16.33
CA ARG A 172 19.26 -3.39 15.43
C ARG A 172 18.70 -1.98 15.57
N ILE A 173 17.38 -1.85 15.57
CA ILE A 173 16.69 -0.56 15.71
C ILE A 173 17.06 0.06 17.07
N LEU A 174 16.89 -0.71 18.14
CA LEU A 174 17.20 -0.24 19.50
C LEU A 174 18.68 0.13 19.67
N SER A 175 19.60 -0.66 19.13
CA SER A 175 21.04 -0.36 19.21
C SER A 175 21.37 0.95 18.48
N ARG A 176 20.84 1.17 17.28
CA ARG A 176 21.03 2.43 16.54
C ARG A 176 20.43 3.61 17.28
N TRP A 177 19.23 3.45 17.84
CA TRP A 177 18.58 4.49 18.63
C TRP A 177 19.40 4.84 19.88
N LEU A 178 19.93 3.84 20.60
CA LEU A 178 20.81 4.04 21.76
C LEU A 178 22.13 4.74 21.39
N GLU A 179 22.72 4.40 20.25
CA GLU A 179 23.92 5.09 19.74
C GLU A 179 23.63 6.58 19.46
N CYS A 180 22.48 6.90 18.86
CA CYS A 180 22.05 8.30 18.66
C CYS A 180 21.77 9.03 19.97
N SER A 181 21.28 8.32 20.97
CA SER A 181 20.94 8.87 22.29
C SER A 181 22.16 9.09 23.20
N ALA A 182 23.23 8.32 22.98
CA ALA A 182 24.42 8.30 23.85
C ALA A 182 25.01 9.68 24.16
N PRO A 183 25.15 10.64 23.23
CA PRO A 183 25.69 11.98 23.53
C PRO A 183 24.84 12.79 24.51
N LEU A 184 23.56 12.44 24.64
CA LEU A 184 22.60 13.17 25.49
C LEU A 184 22.41 12.52 26.87
N LEU A 185 22.97 11.32 27.07
CA LEU A 185 22.85 10.58 28.32
C LEU A 185 23.90 10.94 29.33
N SER A 186 23.57 10.79 30.62
CA SER A 186 24.52 11.05 31.72
C SER A 186 25.65 10.00 31.71
N LYS A 187 26.85 10.44 32.15
CA LYS A 187 28.03 9.56 32.31
C LYS A 187 27.73 8.36 33.22
N LYS A 188 26.86 8.51 34.21
CA LYS A 188 26.44 7.43 35.11
C LYS A 188 25.75 6.28 34.33
N LEU A 189 24.78 6.59 33.45
CA LEU A 189 24.10 5.60 32.62
C LEU A 189 25.02 4.96 31.59
N LEU A 190 25.88 5.74 30.95
CA LEU A 190 26.86 5.23 30.00
C LEU A 190 27.82 4.23 30.67
N ASN A 191 28.31 4.53 31.89
CA ASN A 191 29.18 3.65 32.65
C ASN A 191 28.46 2.35 33.09
N CYS A 192 27.14 2.38 33.30
CA CYS A 192 26.33 1.18 33.55
C CYS A 192 26.06 0.33 32.29
N GLY A 193 26.58 0.71 31.12
CA GLY A 193 26.47 -0.03 29.88
C GLY A 193 25.09 0.04 29.22
N VAL A 194 24.33 1.10 29.46
CA VAL A 194 23.01 1.33 28.84
C VAL A 194 23.09 1.33 27.29
N CYS A 195 24.18 1.82 26.71
CA CYS A 195 24.39 1.84 25.27
C CYS A 195 25.13 0.60 24.73
N ARG A 196 25.09 -0.53 25.43
CA ARG A 196 25.76 -1.76 24.97
C ARG A 196 25.14 -2.28 23.69
N ASN A 197 25.90 -2.28 22.58
CA ASN A 197 25.48 -2.83 21.30
C ASN A 197 25.48 -4.37 21.32
N ARG A 198 24.31 -4.97 21.17
CA ARG A 198 24.08 -6.44 21.18
C ARG A 198 23.85 -7.03 19.79
N VAL A 199 23.92 -6.23 18.73
CA VAL A 199 23.58 -6.66 17.33
C VAL A 199 24.41 -7.88 16.90
N ARG A 200 25.71 -7.94 17.20
CA ARG A 200 26.57 -9.09 16.82
C ARG A 200 26.10 -10.38 17.48
N SER A 201 25.75 -10.31 18.75
CA SER A 201 25.26 -11.46 19.53
C SER A 201 23.91 -11.96 19.00
N ALA A 202 22.96 -11.04 18.78
CA ALA A 202 21.64 -11.35 18.21
C ALA A 202 21.75 -11.95 16.79
N ARG A 203 22.59 -11.37 15.92
CA ARG A 203 22.82 -11.85 14.56
C ARG A 203 23.33 -13.30 14.54
N ARG A 204 24.27 -13.64 15.43
CA ARG A 204 24.78 -15.01 15.54
C ARG A 204 23.66 -16.01 15.87
N ARG A 205 22.77 -15.69 16.82
CA ARG A 205 21.65 -16.56 17.19
C ARG A 205 20.62 -16.70 16.10
N ALA A 206 20.21 -15.59 15.51
CA ALA A 206 19.26 -15.58 14.39
C ALA A 206 19.79 -16.39 13.19
N ARG A 207 21.09 -16.30 12.87
CA ARG A 207 21.72 -17.09 11.81
C ARG A 207 21.68 -18.59 12.11
N LEU A 208 22.02 -19.00 13.33
CA LEU A 208 21.97 -20.42 13.75
C LEU A 208 20.55 -20.97 13.67
N ILE A 209 19.56 -20.21 14.15
CA ILE A 209 18.15 -20.58 14.04
C ILE A 209 17.77 -20.79 12.57
N GLY A 210 18.12 -19.86 11.67
CA GLY A 210 17.85 -19.97 10.24
C GLY A 210 18.48 -21.21 9.63
N GLN A 211 19.79 -21.44 9.85
CA GLN A 211 20.50 -22.61 9.34
C GLN A 211 19.87 -23.94 9.77
N TRP A 212 19.47 -24.03 11.02
CA TRP A 212 18.86 -25.27 11.54
C TRP A 212 17.41 -25.43 11.09
N SER A 213 16.67 -24.36 10.83
CA SER A 213 15.30 -24.48 10.37
C SER A 213 15.17 -25.10 8.96
N HIS A 214 16.15 -24.94 8.10
CA HIS A 214 16.11 -25.45 6.72
C HIS A 214 16.30 -26.97 6.58
N SER A 215 16.87 -27.67 7.55
CA SER A 215 17.10 -29.11 7.48
C SER A 215 16.00 -29.88 8.25
N THR A 216 15.50 -30.98 7.71
CA THR A 216 14.55 -31.86 8.41
C THR A 216 15.20 -33.23 8.61
N PRO A 217 15.65 -33.59 9.84
CA PRO A 217 16.21 -34.91 10.08
C PRO A 217 15.18 -36.01 9.86
N LYS A 218 15.62 -37.13 9.30
CA LYS A 218 14.74 -38.29 9.06
C LYS A 218 14.32 -39.00 10.36
N GLN A 219 15.24 -39.08 11.33
CA GLN A 219 15.01 -39.78 12.60
C GLN A 219 14.34 -38.87 13.64
N GLU A 220 13.35 -39.39 14.34
CA GLU A 220 12.56 -38.64 15.34
C GLU A 220 13.43 -38.11 16.49
N ARG A 221 14.36 -38.92 17.00
CA ARG A 221 15.31 -38.50 18.04
C ARG A 221 16.12 -37.27 17.63
N HIS A 222 16.59 -37.22 16.38
CA HIS A 222 17.32 -36.06 15.86
C HIS A 222 16.43 -34.83 15.67
N ARG A 223 15.14 -35.03 15.35
CA ARG A 223 14.14 -33.93 15.30
C ARG A 223 13.95 -33.29 16.67
N GLN A 224 13.84 -34.10 17.72
CA GLN A 224 13.65 -33.62 19.11
C GLN A 224 14.86 -32.85 19.60
N VAL A 225 16.08 -33.39 19.40
CA VAL A 225 17.33 -32.71 19.76
C VAL A 225 17.47 -31.38 19.03
N LYS A 226 17.15 -31.36 17.73
CA LYS A 226 17.18 -30.15 16.92
C LYS A 226 16.15 -29.13 17.42
N LYS A 227 14.92 -29.55 17.70
CA LYS A 227 13.86 -28.68 18.23
C LYS A 227 14.30 -28.04 19.54
N ALA A 228 14.85 -28.82 20.47
CA ALA A 228 15.36 -28.31 21.75
C ALA A 228 16.49 -27.27 21.54
N ALA A 229 17.44 -27.56 20.65
CA ALA A 229 18.52 -26.64 20.32
C ALA A 229 18.02 -25.31 19.72
N ILE A 230 17.05 -25.37 18.80
CA ILE A 230 16.42 -24.17 18.22
C ILE A 230 15.71 -23.37 19.31
N THR A 231 14.91 -24.03 20.17
CA THR A 231 14.19 -23.39 21.27
C THR A 231 15.14 -22.67 22.23
N GLN A 232 16.29 -23.31 22.57
CA GLN A 232 17.31 -22.68 23.40
C GLN A 232 17.88 -21.41 22.73
N ARG A 233 18.17 -21.44 21.42
CA ARG A 233 18.70 -20.25 20.72
C ARG A 233 17.67 -19.12 20.62
N TYR A 234 16.37 -19.47 20.53
CA TYR A 234 15.31 -18.49 20.64
C TYR A 234 15.24 -17.88 22.03
N ALA A 235 15.35 -18.66 23.10
CA ALA A 235 15.36 -18.12 24.47
C ALA A 235 16.50 -17.10 24.64
N GLU A 236 17.73 -17.45 24.22
CA GLU A 236 18.87 -16.53 24.25
C GLU A 236 18.64 -15.26 23.41
N LEU A 237 17.99 -15.37 22.24
CA LEU A 237 17.70 -14.22 21.38
C LEU A 237 16.62 -13.31 21.97
N ILE A 238 15.61 -13.90 22.61
CA ILE A 238 14.55 -13.18 23.34
C ILE A 238 15.14 -12.40 24.51
N GLU A 239 16.03 -13.03 25.32
CA GLU A 239 16.74 -12.34 26.39
C GLU A 239 17.55 -11.15 25.90
N ILE A 240 18.27 -11.30 24.77
CA ILE A 240 19.03 -10.21 24.16
C ILE A 240 18.11 -9.06 23.73
N ALA A 241 16.96 -9.38 23.11
CA ALA A 241 16.00 -8.39 22.68
C ALA A 241 15.35 -7.66 23.86
N SER A 242 14.96 -8.40 24.91
CA SER A 242 14.39 -7.84 26.15
C SER A 242 15.39 -6.93 26.87
N ALA A 243 16.64 -7.35 27.01
CA ALA A 243 17.68 -6.52 27.62
C ALA A 243 17.98 -5.25 26.78
N SER A 244 17.88 -5.33 25.45
CA SER A 244 18.04 -4.15 24.60
C SER A 244 16.86 -3.19 24.72
N LEU A 245 15.64 -3.71 24.88
CA LEU A 245 14.43 -2.92 25.08
C LEU A 245 14.45 -2.22 26.44
N GLU A 246 14.86 -2.91 27.49
CA GLU A 246 15.02 -2.34 28.83
C GLU A 246 16.03 -1.19 28.86
N GLN A 247 17.19 -1.35 28.20
CA GLN A 247 18.17 -0.28 28.07
C GLN A 247 17.60 0.94 27.33
N ALA A 248 16.84 0.73 26.26
CA ALA A 248 16.19 1.82 25.55
C ALA A 248 15.15 2.52 26.43
N SER A 249 14.40 1.77 27.25
CA SER A 249 13.44 2.35 28.20
C SER A 249 14.13 3.24 29.24
N GLN A 250 15.22 2.77 29.83
CA GLN A 250 16.01 3.54 30.81
C GLN A 250 16.60 4.82 30.19
N ALA A 251 17.10 4.72 28.95
CA ALA A 251 17.61 5.89 28.23
C ALA A 251 16.49 6.90 27.89
N ALA A 252 15.32 6.41 27.45
CA ALA A 252 14.16 7.25 27.12
C ALA A 252 13.63 8.00 28.36
N GLU A 253 13.58 7.35 29.51
CA GLU A 253 13.18 7.97 30.77
C GLU A 253 14.08 9.16 31.13
N GLN A 254 15.40 9.01 30.99
CA GLN A 254 16.32 10.12 31.21
C GLN A 254 16.17 11.25 30.20
N LEU A 255 15.97 10.90 28.91
CA LEU A 255 15.79 11.91 27.85
C LEU A 255 14.48 12.69 28.01
N SER A 256 13.42 12.05 28.51
CA SER A 256 12.13 12.70 28.78
C SER A 256 12.21 13.84 29.80
N GLY A 257 13.19 13.79 30.70
CA GLY A 257 13.50 14.87 31.63
C GLY A 257 14.13 16.13 31.00
N GLN A 258 14.64 16.05 29.77
CA GLN A 258 15.32 17.14 29.06
C GLN A 258 14.37 18.00 28.24
N LYS A 259 13.41 18.67 28.88
CA LYS A 259 12.30 19.41 28.23
C LYS A 259 12.71 20.44 27.17
N ASN A 260 13.93 21.04 27.28
CA ASN A 260 14.39 22.08 26.38
C ASN A 260 15.29 21.57 25.24
N ASN A 261 15.42 20.26 25.06
CA ASN A 261 16.26 19.65 24.03
C ASN A 261 15.40 19.03 22.95
N GLU A 262 15.28 19.68 21.79
CA GLU A 262 14.48 19.22 20.66
C GLU A 262 14.92 17.83 20.16
N THR A 263 16.23 17.57 20.14
CA THR A 263 16.77 16.26 19.73
C THR A 263 16.38 15.15 20.70
N ALA A 264 16.44 15.41 22.01
CA ALA A 264 15.99 14.47 23.03
C ALA A 264 14.49 14.19 22.89
N HIS A 265 13.69 15.23 22.67
CA HIS A 265 12.25 15.09 22.47
C HIS A 265 11.92 14.25 21.22
N ALA A 266 12.60 14.50 20.09
CA ALA A 266 12.40 13.70 18.86
C ALA A 266 12.77 12.23 19.07
N LEU A 267 13.86 11.93 19.78
CA LEU A 267 14.25 10.56 20.12
C LEU A 267 13.24 9.86 21.05
N VAL A 268 12.68 10.59 22.01
CA VAL A 268 11.63 10.05 22.91
C VAL A 268 10.35 9.71 22.11
N LEU A 269 9.94 10.56 21.17
CA LEU A 269 8.79 10.26 20.30
C LEU A 269 9.03 8.99 19.48
N GLN A 270 10.19 8.85 18.84
CA GLN A 270 10.54 7.67 18.06
C GLN A 270 10.50 6.39 18.90
N ILE A 271 11.07 6.38 20.09
CA ILE A 271 11.11 5.17 20.90
C ILE A 271 9.73 4.81 21.45
N ASN A 272 8.89 5.78 21.77
CA ASN A 272 7.52 5.54 22.22
C ASN A 272 6.66 4.81 21.18
N GLU A 273 6.93 5.03 19.89
CA GLU A 273 6.28 4.28 18.80
C GLU A 273 6.86 2.87 18.63
N LEU A 274 8.18 2.71 18.79
CA LEU A 274 8.89 1.46 18.52
C LEU A 274 8.80 0.45 19.67
N GLN A 275 8.83 0.90 20.92
CA GLN A 275 8.81 0.02 22.08
C GLN A 275 7.61 -0.94 22.11
N PRO A 276 6.36 -0.49 21.91
CA PRO A 276 5.21 -1.38 21.88
C PRO A 276 5.28 -2.45 20.79
N LEU A 277 5.80 -2.08 19.61
CA LEU A 277 5.95 -3.02 18.50
C LEU A 277 7.01 -4.09 18.81
N ILE A 278 8.16 -3.68 19.32
CA ILE A 278 9.24 -4.62 19.68
C ILE A 278 8.79 -5.52 20.83
N GLN A 279 8.07 -5.00 21.82
CA GLN A 279 7.49 -5.79 22.89
C GLN A 279 6.50 -6.83 22.35
N ARG A 280 5.67 -6.47 21.36
CA ARG A 280 4.78 -7.43 20.70
C ARG A 280 5.56 -8.54 20.00
N VAL A 281 6.67 -8.23 19.33
CA VAL A 281 7.56 -9.25 18.70
C VAL A 281 8.15 -10.19 19.74
N ILE A 282 8.63 -9.67 20.87
CA ILE A 282 9.15 -10.47 22.00
C ILE A 282 8.06 -11.41 22.52
N ASN A 283 6.86 -10.90 22.77
CA ASN A 283 5.72 -11.68 23.25
C ASN A 283 5.29 -12.73 22.24
N GLN A 284 5.24 -12.38 20.94
CA GLN A 284 4.92 -13.29 19.83
C GLN A 284 5.91 -14.46 19.79
N ALA A 285 7.20 -14.19 19.82
CA ALA A 285 8.24 -15.23 19.79
C ALA A 285 8.19 -16.10 21.05
N THR A 286 7.99 -15.52 22.24
CA THR A 286 7.86 -16.24 23.49
C THR A 286 6.67 -17.19 23.47
N ARG A 287 5.50 -16.72 23.09
CA ARG A 287 4.29 -17.54 23.02
C ARG A 287 4.43 -18.69 22.02
N ARG A 288 4.90 -18.37 20.80
CA ARG A 288 5.00 -19.36 19.71
C ARG A 288 6.09 -20.40 19.95
N VAL A 289 7.28 -19.98 20.36
CA VAL A 289 8.45 -20.85 20.37
C VAL A 289 8.69 -21.49 21.74
N LEU A 290 8.58 -20.72 22.84
CA LEU A 290 8.84 -21.25 24.17
C LEU A 290 7.61 -21.93 24.76
N LYS A 291 6.40 -21.39 24.54
CA LYS A 291 5.16 -21.96 25.11
C LYS A 291 4.41 -22.85 24.11
N GLY A 292 4.76 -22.84 22.81
CA GLY A 292 4.07 -23.62 21.77
C GLY A 292 2.65 -23.15 21.46
N GLU A 293 2.30 -21.91 21.83
CA GLU A 293 0.98 -21.34 21.62
C GLU A 293 0.75 -20.91 20.17
N SER A 294 -0.49 -20.98 19.70
CA SER A 294 -0.91 -20.35 18.46
C SER A 294 -1.22 -18.87 18.71
N VAL A 295 -0.54 -17.97 18.01
CA VAL A 295 -0.80 -16.53 18.08
C VAL A 295 -1.70 -16.13 16.91
N PRO A 296 -2.84 -15.45 17.14
CA PRO A 296 -3.71 -14.96 16.07
C PRO A 296 -2.98 -14.02 15.10
N ALA A 297 -3.40 -14.01 13.81
CA ALA A 297 -2.77 -13.17 12.79
C ALA A 297 -2.79 -11.67 13.14
N LEU A 298 -3.88 -11.19 13.76
CA LEU A 298 -4.05 -9.80 14.19
C LEU A 298 -3.07 -9.35 15.29
N GLU A 299 -2.63 -10.28 16.12
CA GLU A 299 -1.68 -10.00 17.19
C GLU A 299 -0.23 -10.05 16.71
N LYS A 300 0.02 -10.66 15.53
CA LYS A 300 1.36 -10.80 14.97
C LYS A 300 1.84 -9.49 14.35
N VAL A 301 3.14 -9.27 14.45
CA VAL A 301 3.88 -8.25 13.71
C VAL A 301 4.56 -8.95 12.53
N ALA A 302 4.31 -8.45 11.31
CA ALA A 302 4.96 -8.96 10.10
C ALA A 302 6.26 -8.18 9.79
N SER A 303 6.29 -6.89 10.09
CA SER A 303 7.47 -6.04 9.89
C SER A 303 7.52 -4.94 10.96
N LEU A 304 8.72 -4.58 11.39
CA LEU A 304 8.95 -3.41 12.26
C LEU A 304 9.06 -2.11 11.44
N TRP A 305 9.39 -2.23 10.15
CA TRP A 305 9.53 -1.09 9.23
C TRP A 305 8.20 -0.72 8.60
N GLU A 306 7.35 -1.72 8.38
CA GLU A 306 6.01 -1.62 7.80
C GLU A 306 4.99 -2.24 8.78
N PRO A 307 4.76 -1.62 9.95
CA PRO A 307 3.96 -2.21 11.04
C PRO A 307 2.48 -2.41 10.66
N HIS A 308 2.01 -1.72 9.64
CA HIS A 308 0.65 -1.82 9.11
C HIS A 308 0.41 -3.07 8.25
N THR A 309 1.49 -3.80 7.86
CA THR A 309 1.38 -5.00 7.03
C THR A 309 0.53 -6.08 7.69
N GLN A 310 -0.49 -6.53 6.99
CA GLN A 310 -1.38 -7.60 7.44
C GLN A 310 -0.89 -8.97 6.95
N ILE A 311 -1.21 -10.01 7.73
CA ILE A 311 -0.96 -11.41 7.37
C ILE A 311 -2.27 -12.00 6.86
N ILE A 312 -2.35 -12.23 5.55
CA ILE A 312 -3.59 -12.61 4.86
C ILE A 312 -3.47 -14.07 4.40
N ARG A 313 -4.45 -14.91 4.81
CA ARG A 313 -4.57 -16.28 4.34
C ARG A 313 -5.81 -16.40 3.48
N ARG A 314 -5.64 -16.83 2.24
CA ARG A 314 -6.71 -16.90 1.24
C ARG A 314 -7.03 -18.33 0.79
N GLY A 315 -6.52 -19.36 1.47
CA GLY A 315 -6.75 -20.75 1.09
C GLY A 315 -6.12 -21.18 -0.24
N LYS A 316 -5.16 -20.40 -0.74
CA LYS A 316 -4.37 -20.77 -1.92
C LYS A 316 -3.42 -21.92 -1.60
N PRO A 317 -3.06 -22.78 -2.60
CA PRO A 317 -2.06 -23.81 -2.40
C PRO A 317 -0.67 -23.20 -2.16
N GLN A 318 0.20 -23.95 -1.48
CA GLN A 318 1.59 -23.54 -1.30
C GLN A 318 2.28 -23.29 -2.66
N PRO A 319 3.22 -22.32 -2.76
CA PRO A 319 3.79 -21.49 -1.68
C PRO A 319 3.00 -20.22 -1.34
N HIS A 320 1.86 -19.95 -1.97
CA HIS A 320 1.10 -18.71 -1.86
C HIS A 320 -0.03 -18.74 -0.80
N GLU A 321 0.08 -19.64 0.19
CA GLU A 321 -0.92 -19.77 1.27
C GLU A 321 -1.06 -18.49 2.12
N THR A 322 0.05 -17.78 2.33
CA THR A 322 0.09 -16.57 3.15
C THR A 322 0.68 -15.42 2.35
N GLU A 323 -0.08 -14.35 2.23
CA GLU A 323 0.31 -13.09 1.60
C GLU A 323 0.50 -12.02 2.69
N PHE A 324 1.45 -11.10 2.49
CA PHE A 324 1.76 -10.02 3.43
C PHE A 324 1.49 -8.68 2.75
N GLY A 325 0.52 -7.93 3.25
CA GLY A 325 0.11 -6.67 2.61
C GLY A 325 -1.27 -6.22 3.04
N HIS A 326 -1.98 -5.58 2.12
CA HIS A 326 -3.33 -5.08 2.34
C HIS A 326 -4.29 -5.70 1.33
N LYS A 327 -5.42 -6.18 1.84
CA LYS A 327 -6.51 -6.60 0.97
C LYS A 327 -7.22 -5.37 0.44
N VAL A 328 -7.41 -5.32 -0.87
CA VAL A 328 -8.12 -4.24 -1.56
C VAL A 328 -9.27 -4.82 -2.34
N ASN A 329 -10.46 -4.30 -2.14
CA ASN A 329 -11.65 -4.59 -2.90
C ASN A 329 -11.73 -3.62 -4.08
N TYR A 330 -12.10 -4.13 -5.26
CA TYR A 330 -12.27 -3.36 -6.48
C TYR A 330 -13.66 -3.55 -7.05
N ALA A 331 -14.24 -2.47 -7.50
CA ALA A 331 -15.44 -2.43 -8.32
C ALA A 331 -15.04 -1.98 -9.72
N GLU A 332 -15.30 -2.79 -10.73
CA GLU A 332 -14.98 -2.49 -12.12
C GLU A 332 -16.25 -2.54 -12.96
N VAL A 333 -16.42 -1.55 -13.83
CA VAL A 333 -17.51 -1.44 -14.79
C VAL A 333 -17.05 -1.79 -16.22
N GLU A 334 -17.86 -1.48 -17.22
CA GLU A 334 -17.56 -1.74 -18.63
C GLU A 334 -16.18 -1.17 -19.01
N HIS A 335 -15.56 -1.77 -20.01
CA HIS A 335 -14.27 -1.39 -20.58
C HIS A 335 -13.09 -1.37 -19.60
N GLY A 336 -13.30 -1.96 -18.38
CA GLY A 336 -12.24 -2.10 -17.39
C GLY A 336 -11.97 -0.86 -16.57
N LEU A 337 -12.94 0.03 -16.48
CA LEU A 337 -12.85 1.21 -15.63
C LEU A 337 -13.12 0.82 -14.17
N ILE A 338 -12.18 1.14 -13.29
CA ILE A 338 -12.38 0.99 -11.84
C ILE A 338 -13.33 2.08 -11.37
N SER A 339 -14.53 1.69 -10.95
CA SER A 339 -15.52 2.64 -10.44
C SER A 339 -15.33 2.97 -8.96
N ASP A 340 -14.79 2.02 -8.20
CA ASP A 340 -14.48 2.23 -6.78
C ASP A 340 -13.42 1.24 -6.30
N TRP A 341 -12.74 1.58 -5.23
CA TRP A 341 -11.78 0.71 -4.56
C TRP A 341 -11.76 1.00 -3.06
N GLN A 342 -11.53 -0.02 -2.27
CA GLN A 342 -11.52 0.10 -0.82
C GLN A 342 -10.45 -0.79 -0.19
N VAL A 343 -9.57 -0.18 0.60
CA VAL A 343 -8.65 -0.94 1.44
C VAL A 343 -9.44 -1.56 2.60
N VAL A 344 -9.35 -2.87 2.72
CA VAL A 344 -10.10 -3.62 3.73
C VAL A 344 -9.46 -3.40 5.10
N ALA A 345 -10.30 -3.14 6.10
CA ALA A 345 -9.88 -2.97 7.48
C ALA A 345 -9.17 -4.22 8.02
N LEU A 346 -8.45 -4.05 9.13
CA LEU A 346 -7.79 -5.13 9.85
C LEU A 346 -8.75 -6.29 10.14
N GLY A 347 -8.24 -7.52 10.05
CA GLY A 347 -9.01 -8.72 10.40
C GLY A 347 -9.47 -9.56 9.24
N ASN A 348 -9.17 -9.16 7.99
CA ASN A 348 -9.52 -9.89 6.77
C ASN A 348 -10.99 -10.38 6.77
N PRO A 349 -11.98 -9.46 6.85
CA PRO A 349 -13.39 -9.84 6.85
C PRO A 349 -13.76 -10.63 5.59
N PRO A 350 -14.83 -11.44 5.63
CA PRO A 350 -15.32 -12.19 4.46
C PRO A 350 -15.59 -11.27 3.27
N ASP A 351 -15.30 -11.76 2.06
CA ASP A 351 -15.54 -11.01 0.81
C ASP A 351 -17.02 -10.62 0.63
N ALA A 352 -17.92 -11.41 1.19
CA ALA A 352 -19.35 -11.11 1.18
C ALA A 352 -19.69 -9.71 1.75
N ASN A 353 -18.92 -9.23 2.72
CA ASN A 353 -19.16 -7.94 3.37
C ASN A 353 -18.90 -6.73 2.46
N MET A 354 -18.16 -6.90 1.36
CA MET A 354 -17.87 -5.80 0.43
C MET A 354 -19.03 -5.47 -0.51
N LEU A 355 -19.98 -6.38 -0.68
CA LEU A 355 -21.04 -6.22 -1.66
C LEU A 355 -21.90 -4.98 -1.43
N SER A 356 -22.46 -4.86 -0.23
CA SER A 356 -23.38 -3.79 0.11
C SER A 356 -22.76 -2.39 -0.04
N PRO A 357 -21.59 -2.09 0.52
CA PRO A 357 -20.98 -0.77 0.37
C PRO A 357 -20.64 -0.45 -1.09
N MET A 358 -20.14 -1.43 -1.86
CA MET A 358 -19.76 -1.20 -3.25
C MET A 358 -20.95 -1.01 -4.20
N LEU A 359 -22.06 -1.73 -3.99
CA LEU A 359 -23.30 -1.49 -4.73
C LEU A 359 -23.90 -0.11 -4.44
N ARG A 360 -23.88 0.32 -3.18
CA ARG A 360 -24.35 1.67 -2.81
C ARG A 360 -23.50 2.76 -3.42
N GLN A 361 -22.17 2.56 -3.44
CA GLN A 361 -21.25 3.52 -4.07
C GLN A 361 -21.46 3.57 -5.59
N HIS A 362 -21.67 2.41 -6.23
CA HIS A 362 -22.04 2.34 -7.63
C HIS A 362 -23.31 3.17 -7.93
N GLY A 363 -24.37 3.00 -7.12
CA GLY A 363 -25.59 3.80 -7.26
C GLY A 363 -25.36 5.31 -7.13
N LYS A 364 -24.41 5.75 -6.29
CA LYS A 364 -24.03 7.17 -6.19
C LYS A 364 -23.31 7.67 -7.44
N HIS A 365 -22.44 6.87 -8.05
CA HIS A 365 -21.68 7.28 -9.23
C HIS A 365 -22.51 7.32 -10.51
N PHE A 366 -23.43 6.35 -10.67
CA PHE A 366 -24.18 6.18 -11.92
C PHE A 366 -25.67 6.60 -11.82
N GLY A 367 -26.18 6.82 -10.61
CA GLY A 367 -27.59 7.18 -10.39
C GLY A 367 -28.56 5.98 -10.46
N HIS A 368 -28.05 4.76 -10.72
CA HIS A 368 -28.83 3.53 -10.81
C HIS A 368 -28.02 2.31 -10.39
N ALA A 369 -28.69 1.20 -10.13
CA ALA A 369 -28.04 -0.08 -9.92
C ALA A 369 -27.50 -0.67 -11.24
N PRO A 370 -26.46 -1.52 -11.21
CA PRO A 370 -26.02 -2.24 -12.40
C PRO A 370 -27.11 -3.25 -12.82
N ARG A 371 -27.33 -3.43 -14.11
CA ARG A 371 -28.21 -4.48 -14.63
C ARG A 371 -27.60 -5.87 -14.37
N VAL A 372 -26.32 -6.01 -14.69
CA VAL A 372 -25.57 -7.26 -14.49
C VAL A 372 -24.50 -7.07 -13.43
N ARG A 373 -24.53 -7.91 -12.42
CA ARG A 373 -23.50 -7.98 -11.41
C ARG A 373 -22.83 -9.34 -11.38
N ALA A 374 -21.52 -9.36 -11.64
CA ALA A 374 -20.69 -10.58 -11.59
C ALA A 374 -19.75 -10.57 -10.36
N GLY A 375 -19.51 -11.74 -9.79
CA GLY A 375 -18.61 -11.86 -8.65
C GLY A 375 -18.16 -13.30 -8.41
N ASP A 376 -17.17 -13.44 -7.51
CA ASP A 376 -16.67 -14.74 -7.08
C ASP A 376 -17.61 -15.40 -6.08
N ARG A 377 -17.42 -16.70 -5.86
CA ARG A 377 -18.16 -17.52 -4.87
C ARG A 377 -18.07 -16.96 -3.46
N GLY A 378 -16.93 -16.36 -3.09
CA GLY A 378 -16.74 -15.75 -1.78
C GLY A 378 -17.69 -14.58 -1.48
N LEU A 379 -18.35 -14.03 -2.50
CA LEU A 379 -19.33 -12.96 -2.38
C LEU A 379 -20.76 -13.46 -2.17
N PHE A 380 -20.96 -14.77 -2.31
CA PHE A 380 -22.29 -15.37 -2.18
C PHE A 380 -22.74 -15.38 -0.72
N SER A 381 -23.91 -14.83 -0.47
CA SER A 381 -24.80 -15.17 0.64
C SER A 381 -26.25 -14.91 0.20
N PRO A 382 -27.23 -15.61 0.77
CA PRO A 382 -28.66 -15.35 0.48
C PRO A 382 -29.03 -13.89 0.73
N GLU A 383 -28.52 -13.30 1.80
CA GLU A 383 -28.75 -11.90 2.19
C GLU A 383 -28.19 -10.95 1.13
N ASN A 384 -26.99 -11.22 0.63
CA ASN A 384 -26.35 -10.42 -0.41
C ASN A 384 -27.12 -10.48 -1.74
N GLU A 385 -27.61 -11.66 -2.11
CA GLU A 385 -28.42 -11.80 -3.32
C GLU A 385 -29.76 -11.07 -3.18
N SER A 386 -30.43 -11.20 -2.03
CA SER A 386 -31.66 -10.49 -1.71
C SER A 386 -31.44 -8.97 -1.73
N LEU A 387 -30.36 -8.49 -1.09
CA LEU A 387 -30.01 -7.06 -1.10
C LEU A 387 -29.76 -6.55 -2.51
N ALA A 388 -29.01 -7.27 -3.33
CA ALA A 388 -28.72 -6.86 -4.71
C ALA A 388 -30.03 -6.74 -5.53
N ARG A 389 -30.97 -7.68 -5.40
CA ARG A 389 -32.28 -7.61 -6.02
C ARG A 389 -33.08 -6.41 -5.52
N HIS A 390 -33.09 -6.19 -4.22
CA HIS A 390 -33.78 -5.03 -3.61
C HIS A 390 -33.23 -3.69 -4.11
N LEU A 391 -31.94 -3.62 -4.39
CA LEU A 391 -31.28 -2.44 -4.96
C LEU A 391 -31.51 -2.28 -6.47
N GLY A 392 -32.20 -3.22 -7.13
CA GLY A 392 -32.56 -3.14 -8.54
C GLY A 392 -31.60 -3.84 -9.51
N VAL A 393 -30.74 -4.72 -9.02
CA VAL A 393 -29.89 -5.55 -9.90
C VAL A 393 -30.72 -6.63 -10.55
N GLU A 394 -30.76 -6.67 -11.89
CA GLU A 394 -31.59 -7.62 -12.66
C GLU A 394 -30.94 -9.01 -12.72
N GLU A 395 -29.66 -9.08 -13.06
CA GLU A 395 -28.89 -10.30 -13.28
C GLU A 395 -27.74 -10.43 -12.28
N ILE A 396 -27.83 -11.43 -11.37
CA ILE A 396 -26.84 -11.64 -10.32
C ILE A 396 -26.06 -12.92 -10.63
N ALA A 397 -24.84 -12.77 -11.17
CA ALA A 397 -23.96 -13.86 -11.53
C ALA A 397 -22.91 -14.11 -10.45
N ILE A 398 -23.35 -14.65 -9.30
CA ILE A 398 -22.47 -15.09 -8.21
C ILE A 398 -22.71 -16.59 -8.02
N PRO A 399 -21.71 -17.45 -8.24
CA PRO A 399 -21.88 -18.89 -8.02
C PRO A 399 -22.12 -19.20 -6.54
N GLN A 400 -23.09 -20.05 -6.26
CA GLN A 400 -23.37 -20.48 -4.89
C GLN A 400 -22.27 -21.37 -4.34
N THR A 401 -21.95 -21.21 -3.07
CA THR A 401 -21.07 -22.10 -2.28
C THR A 401 -21.89 -23.22 -1.64
N GLY A 402 -21.29 -24.41 -1.51
CA GLY A 402 -21.94 -25.58 -0.90
C GLY A 402 -22.88 -26.34 -1.87
N GLU A 403 -23.84 -27.06 -1.29
CA GLU A 403 -24.84 -27.80 -2.05
C GLU A 403 -25.78 -26.85 -2.79
N ARG A 404 -26.10 -27.22 -4.05
CA ARG A 404 -26.96 -26.41 -4.92
C ARG A 404 -28.25 -27.20 -5.21
N SER A 405 -29.36 -26.50 -5.07
CA SER A 405 -30.63 -27.04 -5.52
C SER A 405 -30.63 -27.23 -7.05
N PRO A 406 -31.50 -28.15 -7.60
CA PRO A 406 -31.66 -28.29 -9.04
C PRO A 406 -32.00 -26.96 -9.73
N GLU A 407 -32.81 -26.13 -9.11
CA GLU A 407 -33.21 -24.80 -9.61
C GLU A 407 -31.99 -23.87 -9.70
N ARG A 408 -31.16 -23.88 -8.67
CA ARG A 408 -29.90 -23.06 -8.65
C ARG A 408 -28.92 -23.54 -9.72
N MET A 409 -28.82 -24.86 -9.93
CA MET A 409 -27.99 -25.42 -11.02
C MET A 409 -28.49 -24.99 -12.38
N ALA A 410 -29.84 -24.98 -12.60
CA ALA A 410 -30.44 -24.50 -13.83
C ALA A 410 -30.19 -22.99 -14.05
N TYR A 411 -30.31 -22.18 -12.99
CA TYR A 411 -30.02 -20.76 -13.02
C TYR A 411 -28.57 -20.47 -13.42
N GLU A 412 -27.59 -21.16 -12.82
CA GLU A 412 -26.15 -20.96 -13.09
C GLU A 412 -25.73 -21.51 -14.48
N LYS A 413 -26.54 -22.40 -15.10
CA LYS A 413 -26.32 -22.93 -16.46
C LYS A 413 -26.79 -21.97 -17.55
N GLN A 414 -27.56 -20.93 -17.25
CA GLN A 414 -28.11 -20.01 -18.24
C GLN A 414 -27.02 -19.30 -19.05
N PRO A 415 -27.22 -19.01 -20.32
CA PRO A 415 -26.22 -18.39 -21.18
C PRO A 415 -25.72 -17.03 -20.65
N TRP A 416 -26.63 -16.19 -20.17
CA TRP A 416 -26.30 -14.90 -19.61
C TRP A 416 -25.40 -15.03 -18.36
N PHE A 417 -25.67 -15.99 -17.47
CA PHE A 417 -24.86 -16.24 -16.28
C PHE A 417 -23.41 -16.59 -16.65
N LYS A 418 -23.25 -17.49 -17.64
CA LYS A 418 -21.93 -17.87 -18.16
C LYS A 418 -21.20 -16.64 -18.77
N GLN A 419 -21.93 -15.82 -19.54
CA GLN A 419 -21.38 -14.61 -20.13
C GLN A 419 -20.95 -13.60 -19.07
N ALA A 420 -21.73 -13.43 -18.01
CA ALA A 420 -21.38 -12.57 -16.87
C ALA A 420 -20.16 -13.11 -16.10
N GLN A 421 -20.02 -14.44 -15.97
CA GLN A 421 -18.83 -15.04 -15.39
C GLN A 421 -17.58 -14.88 -16.29
N CYS A 422 -17.73 -14.93 -17.62
CA CYS A 422 -16.64 -14.57 -18.54
C CYS A 422 -16.22 -13.10 -18.36
N PHE A 423 -17.18 -12.18 -18.21
CA PHE A 423 -16.88 -10.78 -17.89
C PHE A 423 -16.13 -10.68 -16.55
N ARG A 424 -16.53 -11.44 -15.52
CA ARG A 424 -15.82 -11.48 -14.22
C ARG A 424 -14.36 -11.91 -14.39
N ASN A 425 -14.09 -12.97 -15.13
CA ASN A 425 -12.75 -13.52 -15.30
C ASN A 425 -11.77 -12.52 -15.95
N GLY A 426 -12.27 -11.59 -16.76
CA GLY A 426 -11.45 -10.53 -17.36
C GLY A 426 -10.78 -9.58 -16.38
N ILE A 427 -11.16 -9.54 -15.10
CA ILE A 427 -10.50 -8.71 -14.08
C ILE A 427 -9.12 -9.26 -13.68
N GLU A 428 -8.93 -10.59 -13.77
CA GLU A 428 -7.67 -11.23 -13.33
C GLU A 428 -6.46 -10.77 -14.15
N GLY A 429 -6.61 -10.62 -15.47
CA GLY A 429 -5.56 -10.11 -16.34
C GLY A 429 -5.19 -8.65 -16.09
N ARG A 430 -6.07 -7.85 -15.48
CA ARG A 430 -5.87 -6.43 -15.19
C ARG A 430 -5.30 -6.17 -13.80
N LYS A 431 -5.49 -7.08 -12.85
CA LYS A 431 -4.88 -6.99 -11.52
C LYS A 431 -3.37 -6.86 -11.59
N VAL A 432 -2.72 -7.54 -12.52
CA VAL A 432 -1.27 -7.46 -12.73
C VAL A 432 -0.85 -6.02 -13.02
N VAL A 433 -1.63 -5.25 -13.77
CA VAL A 433 -1.34 -3.86 -14.11
C VAL A 433 -1.60 -2.93 -12.92
N LEU A 434 -2.63 -3.18 -12.12
CA LEU A 434 -3.01 -2.36 -10.98
C LEU A 434 -2.12 -2.58 -9.75
N LEU A 435 -1.61 -3.81 -9.58
CA LEU A 435 -0.85 -4.23 -8.39
C LEU A 435 0.67 -4.18 -8.57
N SER A 436 1.15 -3.87 -9.77
CA SER A 436 2.59 -3.76 -10.05
C SER A 436 3.28 -2.57 -9.36
N GLU A 437 2.52 -1.73 -8.66
CA GLU A 437 3.08 -0.64 -7.86
C GLU A 437 2.53 -0.68 -6.42
N PRO A 438 3.37 -0.46 -5.40
CA PRO A 438 2.90 -0.29 -4.04
C PRO A 438 2.01 0.95 -3.96
N LEU A 439 0.77 0.77 -3.53
CA LEU A 439 -0.21 1.85 -3.32
C LEU A 439 0.12 2.73 -2.12
N VAL A 440 1.14 2.37 -1.35
CA VAL A 440 1.55 3.11 -0.15
C VAL A 440 3.06 2.96 0.05
N SER A 441 3.77 4.03 0.08
CA SER A 441 5.04 4.19 0.78
C SER A 441 4.82 4.99 2.04
#